data_c9d88d09a9c344009d3df71daf6cf3c5
#
_entry.id   c9d88d09a9c344009d3df71daf6cf3c5
#
_cell.length_a   1.000
_cell.length_b   1.000
_cell.length_c   1.000
_cell.angle_alpha   90.00
_cell.angle_beta   90.00
_cell.angle_gamma   90.00
#
_symmetry.space_group_name_H-M   'P 1'
#
loop_
_entity.id
_entity.type
_entity.pdbx_description
1 polymer ?
#
loop_
_entity_poly.entity_id
_entity_poly.type
_entity_poly.pdbx_seq_one_letter_code
_entity_poly.pdbx_strand_id
1 'polypeptide(L)'
;MKHLSLLFMAAAMLVVSCTPEVKVIENPIFEQTLTRILDISRVEISDSTTLVTVDVTYYPNYWIMFSKETRIEVESQEFVATAIEGAEFDKQFWLPESGKATLKLTFPPISKRAKSMNFIGGHKDSDWKIYDI
;
A
#
# COMPACT_ATOMS: atom_id res chain seq x y z
N MET A 1 -45.48 -4.85 21.07
CA MET A 1 -44.40 -5.72 20.58
C MET A 1 -43.91 -5.42 19.18
N LYS A 2 -44.81 -5.18 18.22
CA LYS A 2 -44.40 -4.84 16.85
C LYS A 2 -43.62 -3.52 16.74
N HIS A 3 -43.90 -2.52 17.59
CA HIS A 3 -43.20 -1.25 17.58
C HIS A 3 -41.76 -1.32 18.12
N LEU A 4 -41.48 -2.22 19.04
CA LEU A 4 -40.15 -2.45 19.57
C LEU A 4 -39.20 -3.09 18.54
N SER A 5 -39.72 -3.98 17.70
CA SER A 5 -38.92 -4.59 16.62
C SER A 5 -38.50 -3.58 15.56
N LEU A 6 -39.38 -2.63 15.23
CA LEU A 6 -39.06 -1.57 14.26
C LEU A 6 -37.99 -0.60 14.78
N LEU A 7 -38.04 -0.23 16.05
CA LEU A 7 -37.03 0.60 16.68
C LEU A 7 -35.66 -0.08 16.74
N PHE A 8 -35.62 -1.37 16.97
CA PHE A 8 -34.40 -2.15 17.00
C PHE A 8 -33.73 -2.22 15.61
N MET A 9 -34.52 -2.38 14.56
CA MET A 9 -33.99 -2.37 13.18
C MET A 9 -33.40 -1.04 12.78
N ALA A 10 -34.00 0.06 13.16
CA ALA A 10 -33.48 1.41 12.88
C ALA A 10 -32.14 1.64 13.57
N ALA A 11 -31.97 1.19 14.81
CA ALA A 11 -30.70 1.29 15.52
C ALA A 11 -29.59 0.47 14.86
N ALA A 12 -29.90 -0.73 14.36
CA ALA A 12 -28.95 -1.58 13.66
C ALA A 12 -28.46 -0.93 12.36
N MET A 13 -29.32 -0.26 11.62
CA MET A 13 -28.95 0.47 10.39
C MET A 13 -28.02 1.64 10.67
N LEU A 14 -28.20 2.35 11.76
CA LEU A 14 -27.34 3.45 12.16
C LEU A 14 -25.91 2.98 12.49
N VAL A 15 -25.76 1.82 13.10
CA VAL A 15 -24.45 1.24 13.41
C VAL A 15 -23.69 0.86 12.14
N VAL A 16 -24.37 0.32 11.13
CA VAL A 16 -23.76 -0.05 9.83
C VAL A 16 -23.27 1.18 9.07
N SER A 17 -23.95 2.33 9.17
CA SER A 17 -23.56 3.56 8.47
C SER A 17 -22.31 4.23 9.05
N CYS A 18 -21.81 3.79 10.22
CA CYS A 18 -20.61 4.33 10.87
C CYS A 18 -19.33 3.53 10.53
N THR A 19 -19.39 2.58 9.60
CA THR A 19 -18.21 1.80 9.19
C THR A 19 -17.21 2.70 8.44
N PRO A 20 -15.92 2.73 8.85
CA PRO A 20 -14.91 3.51 8.15
C PRO A 20 -14.76 3.09 6.69
N GLU A 21 -14.62 4.06 5.80
CA GLU A 21 -14.37 3.80 4.40
C GLU A 21 -12.89 3.58 4.14
N VAL A 22 -12.59 2.64 3.25
CA VAL A 22 -11.25 2.39 2.74
C VAL A 22 -11.18 2.92 1.31
N LYS A 23 -10.21 3.79 1.04
CA LYS A 23 -9.95 4.26 -0.31
C LYS A 23 -9.01 3.27 -0.99
N VAL A 24 -9.42 2.73 -2.12
CA VAL A 24 -8.62 1.77 -2.90
C VAL A 24 -8.32 2.37 -4.26
N ILE A 25 -7.03 2.41 -4.60
CA ILE A 25 -6.57 2.82 -5.92
C ILE A 25 -5.91 1.60 -6.57
N GLU A 26 -6.45 1.15 -7.68
CA GLU A 26 -5.88 0.04 -8.44
C GLU A 26 -5.11 0.55 -9.64
N ASN A 27 -3.93 -0.03 -9.87
CA ASN A 27 -3.05 0.32 -10.96
C ASN A 27 -2.82 1.82 -11.07
N PRO A 28 -2.29 2.47 -10.01
CA PRO A 28 -2.07 3.91 -10.02
C PRO A 28 -1.16 4.34 -11.17
N ILE A 29 -1.35 5.56 -11.63
CA ILE A 29 -0.57 6.12 -12.74
C ILE A 29 0.77 6.64 -12.21
N PHE A 30 1.86 6.27 -12.88
CA PHE A 30 3.21 6.72 -12.54
C PHE A 30 3.66 7.86 -13.44
N GLU A 31 4.35 8.83 -12.86
CA GLU A 31 5.05 9.82 -13.63
C GLU A 31 6.36 9.26 -14.20
N GLN A 32 7.13 8.62 -13.33
CA GLN A 32 8.44 8.09 -13.67
C GLN A 32 8.83 6.96 -12.74
N THR A 33 9.40 5.91 -13.30
CA THR A 33 10.03 4.84 -12.55
C THR A 33 11.50 4.79 -12.92
N LEU A 34 12.38 4.79 -11.94
CA LEU A 34 13.81 4.63 -12.16
C LEU A 34 14.21 3.16 -12.33
N THR A 35 13.31 2.25 -11.99
CA THR A 35 13.51 0.82 -12.16
C THR A 35 12.25 0.15 -12.72
N ARG A 36 12.44 -0.87 -13.53
CA ARG A 36 11.36 -1.72 -14.05
C ARG A 36 11.14 -2.98 -13.21
N ILE A 37 11.89 -3.13 -12.14
CA ILE A 37 11.83 -4.31 -11.28
C ILE A 37 10.55 -4.32 -10.46
N LEU A 38 10.10 -3.16 -10.02
CA LEU A 38 8.92 -3.02 -9.16
C LEU A 38 7.81 -2.27 -9.88
N ASP A 39 6.59 -2.71 -9.63
CA ASP A 39 5.38 -2.04 -10.09
C ASP A 39 4.39 -1.98 -8.92
N ILE A 40 3.78 -0.84 -8.70
CA ILE A 40 2.76 -0.71 -7.65
C ILE A 40 1.40 -0.93 -8.28
N SER A 41 0.76 -2.02 -7.91
CA SER A 41 -0.51 -2.43 -8.49
C SER A 41 -1.73 -1.99 -7.68
N ARG A 42 -1.55 -1.67 -6.40
CA ARG A 42 -2.67 -1.30 -5.54
C ARG A 42 -2.21 -0.47 -4.35
N VAL A 43 -3.02 0.53 -3.99
CA VAL A 43 -2.84 1.32 -2.76
C VAL A 43 -4.17 1.33 -2.01
N GLU A 44 -4.15 0.94 -0.74
CA GLU A 44 -5.33 0.98 0.13
C GLU A 44 -5.08 1.96 1.29
N ILE A 45 -5.92 2.97 1.40
CA ILE A 45 -5.82 4.00 2.44
C ILE A 45 -7.01 3.86 3.38
N SER A 46 -6.72 3.54 4.63
CA SER A 46 -7.71 3.48 5.71
C SER A 46 -7.35 4.45 6.82
N ASP A 47 -8.17 4.53 7.85
CA ASP A 47 -7.88 5.38 9.00
C ASP A 47 -6.71 4.90 9.85
N SER A 48 -6.34 3.63 9.72
CA SER A 48 -5.29 3.00 10.53
C SER A 48 -4.00 2.73 9.77
N THR A 49 -4.06 2.50 8.46
CA THR A 49 -2.89 2.11 7.67
C THR A 49 -2.99 2.56 6.21
N THR A 50 -1.84 2.57 5.54
CA THR A 50 -1.73 2.62 4.09
C THR A 50 -1.05 1.33 3.65
N LEU A 51 -1.73 0.54 2.82
CA LEU A 51 -1.20 -0.71 2.27
C LEU A 51 -0.82 -0.52 0.81
N VAL A 52 0.41 -0.85 0.47
CA VAL A 52 0.92 -0.76 -0.90
C VAL A 52 1.26 -2.15 -1.39
N THR A 53 0.63 -2.57 -2.47
CA THR A 53 0.91 -3.85 -3.12
C THR A 53 1.92 -3.61 -4.23
N VAL A 54 3.05 -4.31 -4.14
CA VAL A 54 4.18 -4.19 -5.06
C VAL A 54 4.34 -5.49 -5.81
N ASP A 55 4.30 -5.41 -7.14
CA ASP A 55 4.60 -6.54 -8.03
C ASP A 55 6.05 -6.46 -8.45
N VAL A 56 6.79 -7.52 -8.18
CA VAL A 56 8.21 -7.62 -8.50
C VAL A 56 8.39 -8.50 -9.72
N THR A 57 9.19 -8.04 -10.67
CA THR A 57 9.61 -8.83 -11.83
C THR A 57 11.11 -8.63 -12.03
N TYR A 58 11.87 -9.70 -11.93
CA TYR A 58 13.32 -9.66 -12.07
C TYR A 58 13.83 -11.02 -12.61
N TYR A 59 15.13 -11.21 -12.63
CA TYR A 59 15.70 -12.46 -13.10
C TYR A 59 15.28 -13.63 -12.22
N PRO A 60 14.86 -14.76 -12.81
CA PRO A 60 14.53 -15.97 -12.04
C PRO A 60 15.67 -16.38 -11.12
N ASN A 61 15.31 -16.83 -9.93
CA ASN A 61 16.26 -17.31 -8.92
C ASN A 61 17.30 -16.26 -8.49
N TYR A 62 17.02 -14.98 -8.74
CA TYR A 62 17.84 -13.87 -8.24
C TYR A 62 17.22 -13.27 -6.99
N TRP A 63 17.89 -12.35 -6.32
CA TRP A 63 17.39 -11.74 -5.09
C TRP A 63 17.16 -10.25 -5.23
N ILE A 64 16.24 -9.76 -4.43
CA ILE A 64 15.99 -8.34 -4.17
C ILE A 64 15.98 -8.09 -2.67
N MET A 65 16.05 -6.85 -2.26
CA MET A 65 16.04 -6.48 -0.85
C MET A 65 15.32 -5.15 -0.67
N PHE A 66 14.41 -5.10 0.31
CA PHE A 66 13.79 -3.86 0.75
C PHE A 66 14.47 -3.36 2.02
N SER A 67 14.88 -2.11 2.01
CA SER A 67 15.44 -1.46 3.19
C SER A 67 14.35 -1.19 4.23
N LYS A 68 14.70 -1.26 5.51
CA LYS A 68 13.81 -0.78 6.59
C LYS A 68 13.54 0.72 6.52
N GLU A 69 14.28 1.46 5.69
CA GLU A 69 14.06 2.88 5.44
C GLU A 69 13.09 3.14 4.29
N THR A 70 12.52 2.09 3.71
CA THR A 70 11.48 2.21 2.69
C THR A 70 10.34 3.06 3.23
N ARG A 71 9.95 4.07 2.47
CA ARG A 71 8.98 5.07 2.92
C ARG A 71 8.16 5.61 1.76
N ILE A 72 7.04 6.22 2.11
CA ILE A 72 6.27 7.04 1.20
C ILE A 72 6.34 8.50 1.65
N GLU A 73 6.34 9.41 0.70
CA GLU A 73 6.32 10.84 0.94
C GLU A 73 5.04 11.42 0.36
N VAL A 74 4.27 12.11 1.20
CA VAL A 74 3.01 12.75 0.83
C VAL A 74 3.05 14.17 1.37
N GLU A 75 2.92 15.16 0.48
CA GLU A 75 2.92 16.57 0.85
C GLU A 75 4.12 16.96 1.75
N SER A 76 5.32 16.51 1.38
CA SER A 76 6.57 16.74 2.12
C SER A 76 6.66 16.06 3.49
N GLN A 77 5.71 15.18 3.83
CA GLN A 77 5.78 14.34 5.02
C GLN A 77 6.21 12.93 4.65
N GLU A 78 7.09 12.36 5.47
CA GLU A 78 7.58 11.00 5.27
C GLU A 78 6.88 10.02 6.21
N PHE A 79 6.50 8.86 5.66
CA PHE A 79 5.86 7.76 6.38
C PHE A 79 6.67 6.50 6.12
N VAL A 80 7.40 6.04 7.13
CA VAL A 80 8.27 4.87 7.01
C VAL A 80 7.44 3.59 7.10
N ALA A 81 7.78 2.59 6.29
CA ALA A 81 7.11 1.29 6.32
C ALA A 81 7.22 0.65 7.71
N THR A 82 6.13 0.11 8.20
CA THR A 82 6.04 -0.55 9.51
C THR A 82 6.06 -2.05 9.42
N ALA A 83 5.68 -2.62 8.27
CA ALA A 83 5.65 -4.06 8.05
C ALA A 83 5.76 -4.38 6.56
N ILE A 84 6.18 -5.59 6.27
CA ILE A 84 6.20 -6.15 4.91
C ILE A 84 5.70 -7.59 5.00
N GLU A 85 4.82 -7.96 4.07
CA GLU A 85 4.30 -9.31 3.92
C GLU A 85 4.93 -9.95 2.68
N GLY A 86 5.45 -11.16 2.84
CA GLY A 86 6.08 -11.93 1.78
C GLY A 86 7.60 -11.86 1.76
N ALA A 87 8.21 -10.95 2.53
CA ALA A 87 9.65 -10.80 2.64
C ALA A 87 10.00 -10.20 4.01
N GLU A 88 11.27 -9.90 4.24
CA GLU A 88 11.73 -9.20 5.44
C GLU A 88 12.58 -8.00 5.06
N PHE A 89 12.53 -6.93 5.87
CA PHE A 89 13.38 -5.76 5.65
C PHE A 89 14.86 -6.10 5.87
N ASP A 90 15.72 -5.51 5.05
CA ASP A 90 17.18 -5.65 5.10
C ASP A 90 17.67 -7.10 4.93
N LYS A 91 16.85 -7.95 4.34
CA LYS A 91 17.20 -9.33 4.02
C LYS A 91 16.98 -9.64 2.55
N GLN A 92 17.84 -10.47 1.99
CA GLN A 92 17.69 -10.95 0.63
C GLN A 92 16.43 -11.80 0.51
N PHE A 93 15.58 -11.42 -0.43
CA PHE A 93 14.41 -12.17 -0.84
C PHE A 93 14.69 -12.80 -2.21
N TRP A 94 14.74 -14.12 -2.25
CA TRP A 94 15.05 -14.86 -3.48
C TRP A 94 13.79 -15.10 -4.28
N LEU A 95 13.79 -14.64 -5.53
CA LEU A 95 12.67 -14.82 -6.43
C LEU A 95 12.57 -16.30 -6.89
N PRO A 96 11.33 -16.78 -7.15
CA PRO A 96 11.13 -18.11 -7.71
C PRO A 96 11.56 -18.19 -9.18
N GLU A 97 11.42 -19.35 -9.78
CA GLU A 97 11.72 -19.57 -11.21
C GLU A 97 10.96 -18.64 -12.15
N SER A 98 9.76 -18.20 -11.75
CA SER A 98 8.98 -17.26 -12.54
C SER A 98 9.61 -15.88 -12.64
N GLY A 99 10.51 -15.51 -11.72
CA GLY A 99 11.06 -14.17 -11.60
C GLY A 99 10.05 -13.15 -11.12
N LYS A 100 8.91 -13.59 -10.58
CA LYS A 100 7.80 -12.73 -10.16
C LYS A 100 7.40 -13.01 -8.72
N ALA A 101 7.04 -11.94 -8.01
CA ALA A 101 6.50 -12.02 -6.66
C ALA A 101 5.60 -10.82 -6.41
N THR A 102 4.66 -10.97 -5.49
CA THR A 102 3.80 -9.89 -5.02
C THR A 102 4.02 -9.72 -3.53
N LEU A 103 4.34 -8.50 -3.13
CA LEU A 103 4.62 -8.14 -1.75
C LEU A 103 3.68 -7.03 -1.31
N LYS A 104 3.36 -7.00 -0.02
CA LYS A 104 2.54 -5.94 0.56
C LYS A 104 3.31 -5.22 1.65
N LEU A 105 3.41 -3.91 1.53
CA LEU A 105 4.05 -3.07 2.52
C LEU A 105 3.00 -2.25 3.26
N THR A 106 3.15 -2.15 4.58
CA THR A 106 2.28 -1.37 5.44
C THR A 106 3.00 -0.11 5.86
N PHE A 107 2.31 1.02 5.73
CA PHE A 107 2.78 2.34 6.15
C PHE A 107 1.76 2.94 7.13
N PRO A 108 2.14 3.96 7.91
CA PRO A 108 1.17 4.74 8.67
C PRO A 108 0.07 5.31 7.77
N PRO A 109 -1.09 5.66 8.35
CA PRO A 109 -2.19 6.20 7.54
C PRO A 109 -1.82 7.57 6.95
N ILE A 110 -2.25 7.79 5.70
CA ILE A 110 -2.14 9.08 5.02
C ILE A 110 -3.53 9.65 4.78
N SER A 111 -3.59 10.93 4.41
CA SER A 111 -4.86 11.55 4.06
C SER A 111 -5.51 10.89 2.85
N LYS A 112 -6.79 10.57 2.94
CA LYS A 112 -7.59 10.08 1.80
C LYS A 112 -7.77 11.15 0.71
N ARG A 113 -7.42 12.40 1.02
CA ARG A 113 -7.45 13.53 0.07
C ARG A 113 -6.15 13.70 -0.69
N ALA A 114 -5.11 12.96 -0.34
CA ALA A 114 -3.83 13.01 -1.04
C ALA A 114 -4.03 12.67 -2.52
N LYS A 115 -3.41 13.45 -3.40
CA LYS A 115 -3.53 13.28 -4.85
C LYS A 115 -2.34 12.58 -5.47
N SER A 116 -1.23 12.57 -4.76
CA SER A 116 0.00 11.92 -5.22
C SER A 116 0.84 11.49 -4.04
N MET A 117 1.74 10.56 -4.29
CA MET A 117 2.76 10.18 -3.33
C MET A 117 4.03 9.74 -4.05
N ASN A 118 5.16 9.86 -3.38
CA ASN A 118 6.42 9.28 -3.80
C ASN A 118 6.67 8.00 -3.00
N PHE A 119 7.03 6.93 -3.69
CA PHE A 119 7.50 5.71 -3.05
C PHE A 119 9.03 5.69 -3.14
N ILE A 120 9.69 5.58 -1.99
CA ILE A 120 11.14 5.66 -1.89
C ILE A 120 11.63 4.37 -1.25
N GLY A 121 12.36 3.56 -2.01
CA GLY A 121 12.80 2.25 -1.59
C GLY A 121 14.04 2.20 -0.70
N GLY A 122 14.60 3.34 -0.32
CA GLY A 122 15.82 3.42 0.48
C GLY A 122 17.11 3.37 -0.33
N HIS A 123 17.05 3.11 -1.62
CA HIS A 123 18.18 3.16 -2.56
C HIS A 123 17.89 4.22 -3.63
N LYS A 124 18.94 4.91 -4.09
CA LYS A 124 18.82 6.05 -5.00
C LYS A 124 18.07 5.76 -6.30
N ASP A 125 18.06 4.51 -6.76
CA ASP A 125 17.50 4.12 -8.05
C ASP A 125 16.14 3.43 -7.95
N SER A 126 15.48 3.49 -6.79
CA SER A 126 14.21 2.78 -6.54
C SER A 126 13.06 3.71 -6.15
N ASP A 127 13.05 4.91 -6.67
CA ASP A 127 12.02 5.88 -6.35
C ASP A 127 10.91 5.89 -7.40
N TRP A 128 9.67 5.94 -6.92
CA TRP A 128 8.49 6.09 -7.76
C TRP A 128 7.69 7.30 -7.33
N LYS A 129 7.13 7.97 -8.32
CA LYS A 129 6.13 8.99 -8.08
C LYS A 129 4.80 8.52 -8.64
N ILE A 130 3.81 8.47 -7.76
CA ILE A 130 2.48 7.97 -8.09
C ILE A 130 1.50 9.13 -8.07
N TYR A 131 0.76 9.30 -9.16
CA TYR A 131 -0.30 10.29 -9.28
C TYR A 131 -1.68 9.67 -9.17
N ASP A 132 -2.66 10.52 -8.92
CA ASP A 132 -4.08 10.16 -8.91
C ASP A 132 -4.43 9.04 -7.91
N ILE A 133 -3.92 9.16 -6.70
CA ILE A 133 -4.35 8.30 -5.59
C ILE A 133 -5.61 8.81 -4.89
#